data_9c00f83b45376cae82a6864713e086aa
#
_entry.id   9c00f83b45376cae82a6864713e086aa
#
_cell.length_a   1.000
_cell.length_b   1.000
_cell.length_c   1.000
_cell.angle_alpha   90.00
_cell.angle_beta   90.00
_cell.angle_gamma   90.00
#
_symmetry.space_group_name_H-M   'P 1'
#
loop_
_entity.id
_entity.type
_entity.pdbx_description
1 polymer ?
#
loop_
_entity_poly.entity_id
_entity_poly.type
_entity_poly.pdbx_seq_one_letter_code
_entity_poly.pdbx_strand_id
1 'polypeptide(L)'
;TDQATIDFLNQLNAMDKPITVIFYGDHLPSSYQTAAADKNNTLALHQTDYFIWSNQASASAGVKLDASNTAYTSPNYFMEMAAEHMNAKVSPYLAFLTQTRTDIPALERLVIGAGGFDTDASTAYPDQNGNAIKRKALSKQAKNTLHDYKLIQYDMTAGKGYLNDTNFFTVK
;
A
#
# COMPACT_ATOMS: atom_id res chain seq x y z
N THR A 1 14.62 -19.16 1.50
CA THR A 1 14.07 -17.81 1.82
C THR A 1 13.11 -17.92 3.00
N ASP A 2 12.14 -18.83 2.99
CA ASP A 2 11.12 -18.97 4.04
C ASP A 2 11.74 -19.29 5.40
N GLN A 3 12.70 -20.23 5.46
CA GLN A 3 13.39 -20.55 6.70
C GLN A 3 14.14 -19.33 7.27
N ALA A 4 14.83 -18.57 6.43
CA ALA A 4 15.53 -17.36 6.87
C ALA A 4 14.55 -16.29 7.40
N THR A 5 13.37 -16.15 6.80
CA THR A 5 12.32 -15.25 7.29
C THR A 5 11.77 -15.73 8.64
N ILE A 6 11.52 -17.04 8.80
CA ILE A 6 11.08 -17.62 10.06
C ILE A 6 12.12 -17.39 11.17
N ASP A 7 13.39 -17.68 10.88
CA ASP A 7 14.48 -17.50 11.84
C ASP A 7 14.64 -16.03 12.26
N PHE A 8 14.50 -15.09 11.32
CA PHE A 8 14.53 -13.67 11.58
C PHE A 8 13.35 -13.23 12.48
N LEU A 9 12.12 -13.65 12.16
CA LEU A 9 10.94 -13.32 12.96
C LEU A 9 11.03 -13.94 14.37
N ASN A 10 11.57 -15.16 14.51
CA ASN A 10 11.78 -15.78 15.81
C ASN A 10 12.79 -14.99 16.66
N GLN A 11 13.86 -14.46 16.07
CA GLN A 11 14.82 -13.59 16.79
C GLN A 11 14.13 -12.30 17.25
N LEU A 12 13.34 -11.66 16.38
CA LEU A 12 12.57 -10.46 16.75
C LEU A 12 11.54 -10.76 17.85
N ASN A 13 10.92 -11.94 17.78
CA ASN A 13 9.92 -12.35 18.77
C ASN A 13 10.51 -12.57 20.18
N ALA A 14 11.78 -12.92 20.27
CA ALA A 14 12.51 -13.11 21.53
C ALA A 14 12.96 -11.77 22.17
N MET A 15 12.80 -10.64 21.49
CA MET A 15 13.19 -9.33 22.01
C MET A 15 12.11 -8.77 22.95
N ASP A 16 12.55 -8.12 24.03
CA ASP A 16 11.68 -7.47 25.02
C ASP A 16 11.13 -6.10 24.55
N LYS A 17 11.56 -5.62 23.40
CA LYS A 17 11.10 -4.35 22.83
C LYS A 17 9.93 -4.60 21.86
N PRO A 18 8.88 -3.76 21.90
CA PRO A 18 7.81 -3.83 20.90
C PRO A 18 8.36 -3.59 19.50
N ILE A 19 8.09 -4.53 18.59
CA ILE A 19 8.52 -4.47 17.19
C ILE A 19 7.33 -4.83 16.29
N THR A 20 7.07 -3.99 15.32
CA THR A 20 6.12 -4.27 14.22
C THR A 20 6.90 -4.33 12.92
N VAL A 21 6.66 -5.37 12.14
CA VAL A 21 7.31 -5.64 10.85
C VAL A 21 6.27 -5.53 9.75
N ILE A 22 6.59 -4.80 8.69
CA ILE A 22 5.93 -4.87 7.40
C ILE A 22 6.87 -5.62 6.47
N PHE A 23 6.45 -6.76 6.00
CA PHE A 23 7.23 -7.59 5.07
C PHE A 23 6.49 -7.67 3.74
N TYR A 24 7.20 -7.43 2.64
CA TYR A 24 6.61 -7.48 1.30
C TYR A 24 7.69 -7.77 0.26
N GLY A 25 7.27 -8.33 -0.88
CA GLY A 25 8.10 -8.40 -2.06
C GLY A 25 8.09 -7.06 -2.81
N ASP A 26 9.24 -6.60 -3.25
CA ASP A 26 9.38 -5.37 -4.04
C ASP A 26 8.97 -5.58 -5.51
N HIS A 27 9.26 -6.77 -6.05
CA HIS A 27 8.88 -7.22 -7.39
C HIS A 27 9.05 -8.73 -7.54
N LEU A 28 8.47 -9.30 -8.59
CA LEU A 28 8.74 -10.68 -8.96
C LEU A 28 10.14 -10.83 -9.58
N PRO A 29 10.77 -12.01 -9.45
CA PRO A 29 12.04 -12.31 -10.12
C PRO A 29 11.94 -12.14 -11.64
N SER A 30 13.02 -11.66 -12.27
CA SER A 30 13.09 -11.41 -13.72
C SER A 30 13.03 -12.66 -14.62
N SER A 31 12.98 -13.86 -14.02
CA SER A 31 12.94 -15.15 -14.73
C SER A 31 11.60 -15.50 -15.38
N TYR A 32 10.59 -14.68 -15.23
CA TYR A 32 9.23 -14.91 -15.75
C TYR A 32 9.02 -14.40 -17.18
N GLN A 33 10.02 -14.49 -18.07
CA GLN A 33 9.93 -13.96 -19.44
C GLN A 33 8.75 -14.54 -20.24
N THR A 34 8.50 -15.84 -20.12
CA THR A 34 7.39 -16.50 -20.83
C THR A 34 6.04 -15.99 -20.30
N ALA A 35 5.89 -15.84 -18.98
CA ALA A 35 4.68 -15.31 -18.39
C ALA A 35 4.48 -13.83 -18.73
N ALA A 36 5.56 -13.06 -18.85
CA ALA A 36 5.53 -11.65 -19.24
C ALA A 36 5.06 -11.43 -20.68
N ALA A 37 5.21 -12.44 -21.55
CA ALA A 37 4.72 -12.38 -22.95
C ALA A 37 3.20 -12.52 -23.04
N ASP A 38 2.52 -13.06 -22.02
CA ASP A 38 1.06 -13.17 -21.98
C ASP A 38 0.45 -11.90 -21.39
N LYS A 39 -0.30 -11.17 -22.22
CA LYS A 39 -0.99 -9.93 -21.85
C LYS A 39 -2.04 -10.12 -20.74
N ASN A 40 -2.52 -11.33 -20.52
CA ASN A 40 -3.46 -11.65 -19.45
C ASN A 40 -2.79 -11.64 -18.06
N ASN A 41 -1.47 -11.80 -18.00
CA ASN A 41 -0.69 -11.82 -16.76
C ASN A 41 -0.23 -10.43 -16.31
N THR A 42 -0.60 -9.37 -16.99
CA THR A 42 -0.05 -8.02 -16.74
C THR A 42 -0.20 -7.59 -15.28
N LEU A 43 -1.38 -7.78 -14.67
CA LEU A 43 -1.58 -7.44 -13.25
C LEU A 43 -0.83 -8.41 -12.34
N ALA A 44 -0.94 -9.73 -12.59
CA ALA A 44 -0.33 -10.77 -11.75
C ALA A 44 1.21 -10.64 -11.65
N LEU A 45 1.85 -10.17 -12.72
CA LEU A 45 3.31 -9.95 -12.76
C LEU A 45 3.79 -8.79 -11.89
N HIS A 46 2.89 -7.94 -11.42
CA HIS A 46 3.18 -6.82 -10.53
C HIS A 46 2.68 -7.05 -9.10
N GLN A 47 2.24 -8.26 -8.79
CA GLN A 47 1.74 -8.63 -7.47
C GLN A 47 2.82 -9.40 -6.70
N THR A 48 2.92 -9.09 -5.41
CA THR A 48 3.76 -9.80 -4.44
C THR A 48 2.99 -9.96 -3.14
N ASP A 49 3.37 -10.95 -2.35
CA ASP A 49 2.78 -11.13 -1.03
C ASP A 49 3.31 -10.10 -0.03
N TYR A 50 2.49 -9.78 0.96
CA TYR A 50 2.90 -8.98 2.10
C TYR A 50 2.25 -9.48 3.38
N PHE A 51 2.83 -9.11 4.53
CA PHE A 51 2.20 -9.24 5.83
C PHE A 51 2.65 -8.13 6.78
N ILE A 52 1.80 -7.84 7.78
CA ILE A 52 2.13 -7.00 8.93
C ILE A 52 2.07 -7.89 10.17
N TRP A 53 3.13 -7.87 10.96
CA TRP A 53 3.29 -8.71 12.13
C TRP A 53 3.92 -7.94 13.27
N SER A 54 3.51 -8.26 14.50
CA SER A 54 4.12 -7.71 15.72
C SER A 54 4.60 -8.83 16.63
N ASN A 55 5.76 -8.61 17.28
CA ASN A 55 6.31 -9.55 18.23
C ASN A 55 5.50 -9.61 19.54
N GLN A 56 5.79 -10.61 20.38
CA GLN A 56 5.06 -10.84 21.62
C GLN A 56 5.18 -9.70 22.65
N ALA A 57 6.20 -8.85 22.56
CA ALA A 57 6.36 -7.67 23.43
C ALA A 57 5.45 -6.50 23.01
N SER A 58 4.83 -6.56 21.82
CA SER A 58 3.94 -5.52 21.30
C SER A 58 2.52 -5.70 21.81
N ALA A 59 1.82 -4.61 22.09
CA ALA A 59 0.37 -4.63 22.39
C ALA A 59 -0.48 -5.16 21.23
N SER A 60 0.05 -5.10 20.01
CA SER A 60 -0.57 -5.61 18.77
C SER A 60 -0.15 -7.04 18.40
N ALA A 61 0.48 -7.78 19.33
CA ALA A 61 0.82 -9.19 19.09
C ALA A 61 -0.45 -10.01 18.78
N GLY A 62 -0.42 -10.75 17.66
CA GLY A 62 -1.55 -11.56 17.21
C GLY A 62 -2.71 -10.80 16.55
N VAL A 63 -2.68 -9.46 16.50
CA VAL A 63 -3.66 -8.66 15.75
C VAL A 63 -3.58 -9.01 14.26
N LYS A 64 -4.73 -9.14 13.62
CA LYS A 64 -4.87 -9.30 12.17
C LYS A 64 -5.81 -8.22 11.65
N LEU A 65 -5.40 -7.56 10.58
CA LEU A 65 -6.27 -6.65 9.86
C LEU A 65 -7.37 -7.44 9.13
N ASP A 66 -8.49 -6.79 8.87
CA ASP A 66 -9.62 -7.41 8.17
C ASP A 66 -9.25 -7.67 6.70
N ALA A 67 -9.20 -8.93 6.32
CA ALA A 67 -8.88 -9.36 4.96
C ALA A 67 -9.86 -8.82 3.90
N SER A 68 -11.09 -8.45 4.29
CA SER A 68 -12.08 -7.90 3.35
C SER A 68 -11.68 -6.54 2.79
N ASN A 69 -10.75 -5.84 3.46
CA ASN A 69 -10.27 -4.53 3.04
C ASN A 69 -8.73 -4.43 2.93
N THR A 70 -8.03 -5.55 3.07
CA THR A 70 -6.57 -5.63 3.00
C THR A 70 -6.04 -6.71 2.06
N ALA A 71 -6.92 -7.45 1.38
CA ALA A 71 -6.51 -8.54 0.48
C ALA A 71 -5.66 -8.03 -0.70
N TYR A 72 -6.00 -6.87 -1.26
CA TYR A 72 -5.20 -6.16 -2.25
C TYR A 72 -4.88 -4.76 -1.75
N THR A 73 -3.61 -4.38 -1.81
CA THR A 73 -3.15 -3.05 -1.39
C THR A 73 -1.91 -2.63 -2.19
N SER A 74 -1.52 -1.38 -2.04
CA SER A 74 -0.28 -0.84 -2.58
C SER A 74 0.65 -0.36 -1.47
N PRO A 75 1.98 -0.35 -1.67
CA PRO A 75 2.95 0.01 -0.62
C PRO A 75 2.77 1.40 0.00
N ASN A 76 2.16 2.34 -0.73
CA ASN A 76 1.85 3.68 -0.22
C ASN A 76 0.88 3.68 0.98
N TYR A 77 0.14 2.57 1.22
CA TYR A 77 -0.76 2.41 2.36
C TYR A 77 -0.14 1.66 3.54
N PHE A 78 1.05 1.09 3.40
CA PHE A 78 1.63 0.25 4.45
C PHE A 78 1.80 0.96 5.79
N MET A 79 2.14 2.25 5.80
CA MET A 79 2.32 2.99 7.05
C MET A 79 1.01 3.20 7.81
N GLU A 80 -0.08 3.51 7.10
CA GLU A 80 -1.39 3.65 7.74
C GLU A 80 -1.94 2.29 8.19
N MET A 81 -1.70 1.23 7.42
CA MET A 81 -2.08 -0.14 7.79
C MET A 81 -1.30 -0.64 9.00
N ALA A 82 -0.02 -0.29 9.12
CA ALA A 82 0.76 -0.58 10.32
C ALA A 82 0.22 0.19 11.53
N ALA A 83 -0.17 1.44 11.36
CA ALA A 83 -0.79 2.23 12.43
C ALA A 83 -2.15 1.64 12.86
N GLU A 84 -2.98 1.19 11.90
CA GLU A 84 -4.23 0.48 12.17
C GLU A 84 -3.96 -0.82 12.95
N HIS A 85 -3.00 -1.64 12.49
CA HIS A 85 -2.58 -2.87 13.17
C HIS A 85 -2.13 -2.63 14.62
N MET A 86 -1.42 -1.54 14.87
CA MET A 86 -0.97 -1.15 16.20
C MET A 86 -2.02 -0.41 17.02
N ASN A 87 -3.19 -0.11 16.47
CA ASN A 87 -4.18 0.81 17.07
C ASN A 87 -3.55 2.15 17.50
N ALA A 88 -2.67 2.68 16.66
CA ALA A 88 -1.92 3.90 16.95
C ALA A 88 -2.70 5.16 16.54
N LYS A 89 -2.49 6.24 17.28
CA LYS A 89 -2.96 7.56 16.83
C LYS A 89 -2.25 7.94 15.54
N VAL A 90 -2.99 8.53 14.61
CA VAL A 90 -2.48 8.90 13.30
C VAL A 90 -2.61 10.40 13.04
N SER A 91 -1.77 10.91 12.15
CA SER A 91 -1.93 12.26 11.60
C SER A 91 -3.13 12.33 10.65
N PRO A 92 -3.68 13.52 10.37
CA PRO A 92 -4.68 13.69 9.32
C PRO A 92 -4.26 13.12 7.96
N TYR A 93 -2.97 13.16 7.62
CA TYR A 93 -2.44 12.54 6.41
C TYR A 93 -2.62 11.01 6.39
N LEU A 94 -2.27 10.32 7.46
CA LEU A 94 -2.47 8.87 7.52
C LEU A 94 -3.96 8.51 7.56
N ALA A 95 -4.81 9.29 8.24
CA ALA A 95 -6.26 9.11 8.20
C ALA A 95 -6.81 9.31 6.77
N PHE A 96 -6.28 10.29 6.02
CA PHE A 96 -6.60 10.46 4.60
C PHE A 96 -6.16 9.25 3.76
N LEU A 97 -5.00 8.64 4.03
CA LEU A 97 -4.57 7.43 3.33
C LEU A 97 -5.48 6.23 3.64
N THR A 98 -5.97 6.09 4.87
CA THR A 98 -6.98 5.07 5.23
C THR A 98 -8.26 5.25 4.40
N GLN A 99 -8.76 6.49 4.28
CA GLN A 99 -9.90 6.78 3.42
C GLN A 99 -9.59 6.50 1.95
N THR A 100 -8.39 6.87 1.50
CA THR A 100 -7.95 6.63 0.12
C THR A 100 -7.93 5.14 -0.19
N ARG A 101 -7.42 4.30 0.71
CA ARG A 101 -7.41 2.84 0.55
C ARG A 101 -8.83 2.26 0.50
N THR A 102 -9.77 2.82 1.25
CA THR A 102 -11.19 2.41 1.19
C THR A 102 -11.78 2.66 -0.19
N ASP A 103 -11.48 3.81 -0.81
CA ASP A 103 -12.01 4.20 -2.11
C ASP A 103 -11.22 3.57 -3.28
N ILE A 104 -9.92 3.35 -3.09
CA ILE A 104 -8.94 2.85 -4.07
C ILE A 104 -8.00 1.89 -3.34
N PRO A 105 -8.38 0.61 -3.20
CA PRO A 105 -7.61 -0.37 -2.43
C PRO A 105 -6.16 -0.54 -2.89
N ALA A 106 -5.94 -0.52 -4.20
CA ALA A 106 -4.61 -0.63 -4.79
C ALA A 106 -4.49 0.20 -6.05
N LEU A 107 -3.27 0.56 -6.40
CA LEU A 107 -2.92 1.25 -7.61
C LEU A 107 -1.70 0.56 -8.22
N GLU A 108 -1.83 0.15 -9.48
CA GLU A 108 -0.82 -0.58 -10.21
C GLU A 108 -0.43 0.15 -11.49
N ARG A 109 0.86 0.33 -11.73
CA ARG A 109 1.37 0.86 -12.98
C ARG A 109 1.77 -0.26 -13.93
N LEU A 110 0.91 -0.56 -14.89
CA LEU A 110 1.07 -1.69 -15.80
C LEU A 110 2.12 -1.47 -16.91
N VAL A 111 2.51 -0.22 -17.18
CA VAL A 111 3.46 0.11 -18.25
C VAL A 111 4.54 1.05 -17.73
N ILE A 112 5.76 0.55 -17.65
CA ILE A 112 6.94 1.36 -17.29
C ILE A 112 7.32 2.24 -18.49
N GLY A 113 7.52 3.53 -18.24
CA GLY A 113 7.97 4.48 -19.28
C GLY A 113 6.87 5.15 -20.10
N ALA A 114 5.60 4.74 -19.99
CA ALA A 114 4.50 5.53 -20.52
C ALA A 114 4.45 6.88 -19.80
N GLY A 115 4.59 7.97 -20.55
CA GLY A 115 4.64 9.32 -20.00
C GLY A 115 3.42 9.64 -19.14
N GLY A 116 3.68 10.10 -17.93
CA GLY A 116 2.66 10.49 -16.97
C GLY A 116 2.05 9.35 -16.16
N PHE A 117 1.77 9.65 -14.90
CA PHE A 117 0.93 8.82 -14.05
C PHE A 117 -0.52 8.94 -14.54
N ASP A 118 -1.26 7.81 -14.53
CA ASP A 118 -2.70 7.85 -14.56
C ASP A 118 -3.35 8.07 -15.94
N THR A 119 -2.79 7.40 -16.94
CA THR A 119 -3.56 7.16 -18.17
C THR A 119 -4.32 5.84 -18.04
N ASP A 120 -5.50 5.73 -18.63
CA ASP A 120 -6.31 4.49 -18.66
C ASP A 120 -5.53 3.28 -19.23
N ALA A 121 -4.47 3.53 -20.01
CA ALA A 121 -3.65 2.51 -20.63
C ALA A 121 -2.51 2.00 -19.73
N SER A 122 -2.04 2.83 -18.76
CA SER A 122 -0.83 2.57 -17.98
C SER A 122 -1.09 2.27 -16.51
N THR A 123 -2.33 2.42 -16.04
CA THR A 123 -2.68 2.28 -14.63
C THR A 123 -3.93 1.42 -14.47
N ALA A 124 -3.88 0.47 -13.57
CA ALA A 124 -5.04 -0.25 -13.08
C ALA A 124 -5.27 0.07 -11.60
N TYR A 125 -6.50 -0.05 -11.18
CA TYR A 125 -6.94 0.11 -9.80
C TYR A 125 -7.55 -1.22 -9.35
N PRO A 126 -6.76 -2.17 -8.84
CA PRO A 126 -7.28 -3.45 -8.37
C PRO A 126 -8.26 -3.23 -7.22
N ASP A 127 -9.42 -3.91 -7.28
CA ASP A 127 -10.33 -4.02 -6.15
C ASP A 127 -9.86 -5.11 -5.16
N GLN A 128 -10.57 -5.30 -4.06
CA GLN A 128 -10.24 -6.31 -3.04
C GLN A 128 -10.39 -7.76 -3.53
N ASN A 129 -10.95 -7.97 -4.72
CA ASN A 129 -11.06 -9.29 -5.37
C ASN A 129 -9.99 -9.49 -6.47
N GLY A 130 -9.08 -8.53 -6.63
CA GLY A 130 -8.04 -8.57 -7.67
C GLY A 130 -8.53 -8.21 -9.07
N ASN A 131 -9.72 -7.65 -9.22
CA ASN A 131 -10.22 -7.22 -10.52
C ASN A 131 -9.62 -5.85 -10.87
N ALA A 132 -8.94 -5.76 -12.00
CA ALA A 132 -8.38 -4.51 -12.49
C ALA A 132 -9.48 -3.57 -12.99
N ILE A 133 -9.68 -2.46 -12.30
CA ILE A 133 -10.64 -1.41 -12.67
C ILE A 133 -9.90 -0.31 -13.43
N LYS A 134 -10.46 0.13 -14.54
CA LYS A 134 -9.95 1.29 -15.29
C LYS A 134 -10.42 2.59 -14.65
N ARG A 135 -9.61 3.65 -14.74
CA ARG A 135 -9.93 4.97 -14.16
C ARG A 135 -11.33 5.48 -14.49
N LYS A 136 -11.79 5.32 -15.72
CA LYS A 136 -13.13 5.75 -16.17
C LYS A 136 -14.26 5.07 -15.38
N ALA A 137 -14.05 3.83 -14.94
CA ALA A 137 -15.02 3.02 -14.21
C ALA A 137 -14.99 3.25 -12.68
N LEU A 138 -14.01 4.00 -12.17
CA LEU A 138 -14.00 4.41 -10.75
C LEU A 138 -15.25 5.22 -10.40
N SER A 139 -15.73 5.09 -9.17
CA SER A 139 -16.81 5.92 -8.64
C SER A 139 -16.44 7.39 -8.65
N LYS A 140 -17.45 8.26 -8.53
CA LYS A 140 -17.20 9.70 -8.37
C LYS A 140 -16.37 10.00 -7.12
N GLN A 141 -16.67 9.30 -6.03
CA GLN A 141 -15.91 9.42 -4.78
C GLN A 141 -14.44 9.04 -4.99
N ALA A 142 -14.15 7.86 -5.53
CA ALA A 142 -12.78 7.42 -5.80
C ALA A 142 -12.01 8.38 -6.71
N LYS A 143 -12.67 8.98 -7.72
CA LYS A 143 -12.06 10.01 -8.60
C LYS A 143 -11.71 11.27 -7.84
N ASN A 144 -12.56 11.72 -6.92
CA ASN A 144 -12.29 12.90 -6.08
C ASN A 144 -11.13 12.60 -5.12
N THR A 145 -11.16 11.46 -4.43
CA THR A 145 -10.09 11.03 -3.52
C THR A 145 -8.74 10.91 -4.25
N LEU A 146 -8.73 10.37 -5.47
CA LEU A 146 -7.53 10.30 -6.29
C LEU A 146 -7.02 11.70 -6.69
N HIS A 147 -7.92 12.63 -6.97
CA HIS A 147 -7.56 14.02 -7.26
C HIS A 147 -6.90 14.68 -6.04
N ASP A 148 -7.50 14.55 -4.86
CA ASP A 148 -6.99 15.12 -3.62
C ASP A 148 -5.64 14.48 -3.24
N TYR A 149 -5.49 13.17 -3.42
CA TYR A 149 -4.22 12.47 -3.23
C TYR A 149 -3.10 13.05 -4.11
N LYS A 150 -3.39 13.33 -5.37
CA LYS A 150 -2.43 13.96 -6.29
C LYS A 150 -2.07 15.38 -5.90
N LEU A 151 -3.04 16.16 -5.42
CA LEU A 151 -2.76 17.53 -4.94
C LEU A 151 -1.86 17.50 -3.71
N ILE A 152 -2.09 16.58 -2.76
CA ILE A 152 -1.25 16.38 -1.59
C ILE A 152 0.16 15.97 -2.01
N GLN A 153 0.30 14.98 -2.90
CA GLN A 153 1.59 14.56 -3.40
C GLN A 153 2.35 15.69 -4.11
N TYR A 154 1.63 16.48 -4.92
CA TYR A 154 2.22 17.62 -5.59
C TYR A 154 2.74 18.65 -4.59
N ASP A 155 1.93 19.00 -3.57
CA ASP A 155 2.33 19.97 -2.55
C ASP A 155 3.56 19.50 -1.76
N MET A 156 3.64 18.19 -1.46
CA MET A 156 4.77 17.58 -0.74
C MET A 156 6.08 17.53 -1.55
N THR A 157 6.00 17.48 -2.89
CA THR A 157 7.18 17.16 -3.74
C THR A 157 7.64 18.30 -4.64
N ALA A 158 6.72 18.98 -5.30
CA ALA A 158 7.00 19.99 -6.32
C ALA A 158 6.22 21.30 -6.11
N GLY A 159 5.26 21.30 -5.17
CA GLY A 159 4.48 22.47 -4.82
C GLY A 159 5.20 23.40 -3.87
N LYS A 160 4.45 24.25 -3.21
CA LYS A 160 4.98 25.24 -2.26
C LYS A 160 5.02 24.73 -0.80
N GLY A 161 4.56 23.50 -0.56
CA GLY A 161 4.55 22.89 0.76
C GLY A 161 3.54 23.53 1.72
N TYR A 162 2.41 24.00 1.23
CA TYR A 162 1.37 24.67 2.05
C TYR A 162 0.90 23.81 3.23
N LEU A 163 0.88 22.49 3.07
CA LEU A 163 0.47 21.57 4.12
C LEU A 163 1.48 21.50 5.28
N ASN A 164 2.75 21.87 5.05
CA ASN A 164 3.79 21.89 6.10
C ASN A 164 3.51 22.94 7.18
N ASP A 165 2.82 24.02 6.83
CA ASP A 165 2.42 25.08 7.77
C ASP A 165 1.15 24.73 8.56
N THR A 166 0.68 23.49 8.42
CA THR A 166 -0.51 22.98 9.09
C THR A 166 -0.17 21.78 10.00
N ASN A 167 -1.18 21.29 10.74
CA ASN A 167 -1.04 20.05 11.51
C ASN A 167 -1.31 18.78 10.67
N PHE A 168 -1.32 18.87 9.34
CA PHE A 168 -1.73 17.77 8.47
C PHE A 168 -0.86 16.52 8.62
N PHE A 169 0.44 16.71 8.86
CA PHE A 169 1.39 15.61 9.04
C PHE A 169 1.69 15.30 10.51
N THR A 170 1.04 15.97 11.46
CA THR A 170 1.36 15.85 12.89
C THR A 170 0.31 15.02 13.61
N VAL A 171 0.75 14.08 14.44
CA VAL A 171 -0.11 13.35 15.38
C VAL A 171 -0.38 14.26 16.59
N LYS A 172 -1.65 14.41 16.96
CA LYS A 172 -2.08 15.18 18.14
C LYS A 172 -2.48 14.28 19.29
#